data_f1f4590e02037e5251ae9939eb870e41
#
_entry.id   f1f4590e02037e5251ae9939eb870e41
#
_cell.length_a   1.000
_cell.length_b   1.000
_cell.length_c   1.000
_cell.angle_alpha   90.00
_cell.angle_beta   90.00
_cell.angle_gamma   90.00
#
_symmetry.space_group_name_H-M   'P 1'
#
loop_
_entity.id
_entity.type
_entity.pdbx_description
1 polymer ?
#
loop_
_entity_poly.entity_id
_entity_poly.type
_entity_poly.pdbx_seq_one_letter_code
_entity_poly.pdbx_strand_id
1 'polypeptide(L)'
;MYFCGMFSSSYDLIVVGAGHAGCEAAAAAANMGSRVLLVTMNLQTIAQMSCNPAMGGVAKGQIVREIDAMGGYSGIVTDKSMIQFRMLNKSKGPAMWSPRAQNDRMLFSSTWRSMLEKTPNVDFYQDMVTGLLIDGKTVTGVITGMGNRIKSRSVVLTNGTFLNGIIHIGEKKFGGGRMAEKAATGITEQLRTEGFESNRLKTGTPPRIDGRSLDYSKMEEQPGDENPVSFSYLNIPLPTKQKSCWITYTNQTVHHIL
;
A
#
# COMPACT_ATOMS: atom_id res chain seq x y z
N MET A 1 -11.95 28.12 -12.96
CA MET A 1 -12.59 27.61 -14.19
C MET A 1 -11.56 26.99 -15.14
N TYR A 2 -10.74 26.01 -14.68
CA TYR A 2 -9.66 25.44 -15.49
C TYR A 2 -9.61 23.92 -15.56
N PHE A 3 -10.66 23.21 -15.15
CA PHE A 3 -10.65 21.73 -15.15
C PHE A 3 -11.74 21.08 -16.00
N CYS A 4 -12.45 21.83 -16.82
CA CYS A 4 -13.62 21.31 -17.57
C CYS A 4 -13.28 20.48 -18.81
N GLY A 5 -12.02 20.20 -19.11
CA GLY A 5 -11.63 19.44 -20.31
C GLY A 5 -10.65 18.28 -20.09
N MET A 6 -10.21 18.05 -18.83
CA MET A 6 -9.13 17.09 -18.55
C MET A 6 -9.59 15.67 -18.20
N PHE A 7 -10.84 15.50 -17.75
CA PHE A 7 -11.33 14.19 -17.38
C PHE A 7 -12.23 13.60 -18.45
N SER A 8 -12.06 12.32 -18.72
CA SER A 8 -12.97 11.58 -19.62
C SER A 8 -14.40 11.60 -19.07
N SER A 9 -15.38 11.62 -19.95
CA SER A 9 -16.81 11.49 -19.57
C SER A 9 -17.12 10.16 -18.88
N SER A 10 -16.31 9.13 -19.10
CA SER A 10 -16.37 7.85 -18.41
C SER A 10 -15.03 7.13 -18.48
N TYR A 11 -14.76 6.28 -17.49
CA TYR A 11 -13.59 5.43 -17.40
C TYR A 11 -13.97 3.96 -17.61
N ASP A 12 -13.00 3.15 -18.01
CA ASP A 12 -13.19 1.69 -18.02
C ASP A 12 -13.12 1.16 -16.59
N LEU A 13 -12.23 1.74 -15.79
CA LEU A 13 -12.04 1.38 -14.38
C LEU A 13 -11.83 2.60 -13.51
N ILE A 14 -12.49 2.63 -12.35
CA ILE A 14 -12.11 3.50 -11.23
C ILE A 14 -11.50 2.64 -10.13
N VAL A 15 -10.29 3.01 -9.70
CA VAL A 15 -9.61 2.41 -8.53
C VAL A 15 -9.73 3.37 -7.36
N VAL A 16 -10.33 2.92 -6.26
CA VAL A 16 -10.54 3.71 -5.05
C VAL A 16 -9.50 3.35 -4.01
N GLY A 17 -8.60 4.30 -3.73
CA GLY A 17 -7.49 4.15 -2.82
C GLY A 17 -6.16 3.91 -3.56
N ALA A 18 -5.17 4.76 -3.30
CA ALA A 18 -3.83 4.66 -3.88
C ALA A 18 -2.80 4.07 -2.90
N GLY A 19 -3.19 3.05 -2.13
CA GLY A 19 -2.27 2.18 -1.42
C GLY A 19 -1.57 1.20 -2.37
N HIS A 20 -0.78 0.26 -1.86
CA HIS A 20 -0.04 -0.70 -2.70
C HIS A 20 -0.95 -1.47 -3.64
N ALA A 21 -2.09 -1.98 -3.14
CA ALA A 21 -3.06 -2.72 -3.95
C ALA A 21 -3.71 -1.85 -5.04
N GLY A 22 -4.03 -0.59 -4.73
CA GLY A 22 -4.62 0.33 -5.70
C GLY A 22 -3.62 0.75 -6.78
N CYS A 23 -2.37 0.96 -6.41
CA CYS A 23 -1.31 1.26 -7.37
C CYS A 23 -1.11 0.11 -8.36
N GLU A 24 -1.05 -1.13 -7.87
CA GLU A 24 -0.96 -2.32 -8.74
C GLU A 24 -2.20 -2.49 -9.63
N ALA A 25 -3.40 -2.33 -9.06
CA ALA A 25 -4.63 -2.45 -9.83
C ALA A 25 -4.71 -1.41 -10.96
N ALA A 26 -4.32 -0.16 -10.67
CA ALA A 26 -4.30 0.91 -11.66
C ALA A 26 -3.25 0.65 -12.76
N ALA A 27 -2.03 0.27 -12.38
CA ALA A 27 -0.98 -0.06 -13.32
C ALA A 27 -1.36 -1.24 -14.23
N ALA A 28 -1.85 -2.33 -13.64
CA ALA A 28 -2.24 -3.52 -14.38
C ALA A 28 -3.34 -3.22 -15.42
N ALA A 29 -4.41 -2.56 -15.00
CA ALA A 29 -5.51 -2.23 -15.90
C ALA A 29 -5.08 -1.27 -17.03
N ALA A 30 -4.26 -0.27 -16.71
CA ALA A 30 -3.77 0.69 -17.69
C ALA A 30 -2.81 0.04 -18.70
N ASN A 31 -1.93 -0.84 -18.24
CA ASN A 31 -1.04 -1.61 -19.12
C ASN A 31 -1.80 -2.57 -20.04
N MET A 32 -2.99 -2.99 -19.63
CA MET A 32 -3.92 -3.76 -20.48
C MET A 32 -4.76 -2.90 -21.44
N GLY A 33 -4.53 -1.58 -21.47
CA GLY A 33 -5.19 -0.64 -22.38
C GLY A 33 -6.47 0.01 -21.83
N SER A 34 -6.87 -0.25 -20.59
CA SER A 34 -8.03 0.38 -19.97
C SER A 34 -7.72 1.83 -19.56
N ARG A 35 -8.71 2.72 -19.71
CA ARG A 35 -8.65 4.07 -19.12
C ARG A 35 -9.01 3.99 -17.66
N VAL A 36 -8.08 4.35 -16.81
CA VAL A 36 -8.15 4.19 -15.36
C VAL A 36 -8.17 5.55 -14.66
N LEU A 37 -9.10 5.72 -13.73
CA LEU A 37 -9.06 6.81 -12.76
C LEU A 37 -8.64 6.26 -11.39
N LEU A 38 -7.50 6.72 -10.89
CA LEU A 38 -7.05 6.41 -9.54
C LEU A 38 -7.49 7.53 -8.58
N VAL A 39 -8.44 7.22 -7.71
CA VAL A 39 -8.99 8.18 -6.74
C VAL A 39 -8.35 7.95 -5.38
N THR A 40 -7.82 9.02 -4.79
CA THR A 40 -7.21 8.98 -3.46
C THR A 40 -7.47 10.26 -2.68
N MET A 41 -7.55 10.17 -1.37
CA MET A 41 -7.74 11.34 -0.50
C MET A 41 -6.54 12.29 -0.52
N ASN A 42 -5.34 11.78 -0.81
CA ASN A 42 -4.13 12.59 -0.83
C ASN A 42 -3.09 12.01 -1.80
N LEU A 43 -2.80 12.75 -2.87
CA LEU A 43 -1.81 12.38 -3.88
C LEU A 43 -0.37 12.34 -3.33
N GLN A 44 -0.08 13.03 -2.23
CA GLN A 44 1.25 13.01 -1.61
C GLN A 44 1.52 11.70 -0.85
N THR A 45 0.49 10.90 -0.61
CA THR A 45 0.59 9.66 0.17
C THR A 45 0.36 8.40 -0.66
N ILE A 46 0.48 8.50 -2.00
CA ILE A 46 0.42 7.35 -2.91
C ILE A 46 1.45 6.30 -2.47
N ALA A 47 1.02 5.05 -2.37
CA ALA A 47 1.81 3.88 -1.97
C ALA A 47 2.59 4.05 -0.65
N GLN A 48 2.14 4.92 0.25
CA GLN A 48 2.85 5.16 1.50
C GLN A 48 2.88 3.91 2.38
N MET A 49 4.08 3.54 2.86
CA MET A 49 4.29 2.44 3.80
C MET A 49 3.91 2.86 5.22
N SER A 50 2.64 2.68 5.59
CA SER A 50 2.07 3.22 6.83
C SER A 50 2.51 2.47 8.08
N CYS A 51 2.61 1.13 8.02
CA CYS A 51 2.95 0.30 9.17
C CYS A 51 4.45 0.08 9.28
N ASN A 52 4.99 -0.79 8.42
CA ASN A 52 6.40 -1.14 8.39
C ASN A 52 6.95 -0.83 7.00
N PRO A 53 8.07 -0.11 6.86
CA PRO A 53 8.67 0.18 5.57
C PRO A 53 9.39 -1.05 4.99
N ALA A 54 8.67 -2.14 4.85
CA ALA A 54 9.17 -3.40 4.34
C ALA A 54 8.24 -4.00 3.29
N MET A 55 8.84 -4.63 2.28
CA MET A 55 8.15 -5.41 1.25
C MET A 55 8.54 -6.88 1.35
N GLY A 56 7.59 -7.78 1.11
CA GLY A 56 7.83 -9.21 1.16
C GLY A 56 7.78 -9.80 2.57
N GLY A 57 8.58 -10.82 2.81
CA GLY A 57 8.55 -11.67 3.99
C GLY A 57 7.83 -12.98 3.74
N VAL A 58 7.62 -13.79 4.78
CA VAL A 58 7.02 -15.13 4.68
C VAL A 58 5.66 -15.06 3.99
N ALA A 59 5.45 -15.87 2.97
CA ALA A 59 4.34 -15.91 2.03
C ALA A 59 4.20 -14.65 1.15
N LYS A 60 4.48 -13.47 1.65
CA LYS A 60 4.31 -12.20 0.93
C LYS A 60 5.38 -11.98 -0.14
N GLY A 61 6.62 -12.41 0.11
CA GLY A 61 7.72 -12.27 -0.85
C GLY A 61 7.47 -13.06 -2.14
N GLN A 62 6.91 -14.26 -2.03
CA GLN A 62 6.52 -15.08 -3.18
C GLN A 62 5.43 -14.37 -4.00
N ILE A 63 4.38 -13.86 -3.35
CA ILE A 63 3.27 -13.14 -4.02
C ILE A 63 3.79 -11.90 -4.76
N VAL A 64 4.71 -11.13 -4.16
CA VAL A 64 5.29 -9.95 -4.85
C VAL A 64 6.03 -10.37 -6.12
N ARG A 65 6.76 -11.48 -6.09
CA ARG A 65 7.44 -12.01 -7.28
C ARG A 65 6.46 -12.52 -8.34
N GLU A 66 5.36 -13.14 -7.92
CA GLU A 66 4.28 -13.56 -8.86
C GLU A 66 3.63 -12.35 -9.52
N ILE A 67 3.36 -11.28 -8.75
CA ILE A 67 2.84 -10.02 -9.29
C ILE A 67 3.83 -9.40 -10.29
N ASP A 68 5.12 -9.36 -9.97
CA ASP A 68 6.17 -8.87 -10.86
C ASP A 68 6.24 -9.68 -12.17
N ALA A 69 6.16 -11.00 -12.08
CA ALA A 69 6.13 -11.88 -13.26
C ALA A 69 4.94 -11.61 -14.19
N MET A 70 3.84 -11.07 -13.65
CA MET A 70 2.67 -10.64 -14.41
C MET A 70 2.74 -9.18 -14.88
N GLY A 71 3.88 -8.50 -14.68
CA GLY A 71 4.08 -7.11 -15.09
C GLY A 71 3.73 -6.06 -14.04
N GLY A 72 3.58 -6.46 -12.77
CA GLY A 72 3.37 -5.52 -11.66
C GLY A 72 4.62 -4.70 -11.31
N TYR A 73 4.44 -3.64 -10.57
CA TYR A 73 5.50 -2.66 -10.30
C TYR A 73 6.10 -2.77 -8.90
N SER A 74 5.46 -3.45 -7.97
CA SER A 74 5.92 -3.55 -6.56
C SER A 74 7.33 -4.11 -6.44
N GLY A 75 7.71 -5.10 -7.25
CA GLY A 75 9.05 -5.65 -7.30
C GLY A 75 10.08 -4.60 -7.71
N ILE A 76 9.83 -3.90 -8.81
CA ILE A 76 10.68 -2.84 -9.36
C ILE A 76 10.87 -1.70 -8.35
N VAL A 77 9.78 -1.24 -7.74
CA VAL A 77 9.81 -0.16 -6.75
C VAL A 77 10.56 -0.58 -5.49
N THR A 78 10.37 -1.83 -5.08
CA THR A 78 11.10 -2.42 -3.95
C THR A 78 12.60 -2.39 -4.19
N ASP A 79 13.05 -2.87 -5.34
CA ASP A 79 14.48 -2.92 -5.69
C ASP A 79 15.10 -1.53 -5.74
N LYS A 80 14.38 -0.54 -6.30
CA LYS A 80 14.85 0.86 -6.38
C LYS A 80 14.93 1.58 -5.04
N SER A 81 14.13 1.18 -4.05
CA SER A 81 14.02 1.85 -2.75
C SER A 81 14.57 1.03 -1.58
N MET A 82 15.08 -0.15 -1.85
CA MET A 82 15.62 -1.07 -0.87
C MET A 82 16.81 -0.48 -0.11
N ILE A 83 16.80 -0.62 1.22
CA ILE A 83 17.91 -0.27 2.11
C ILE A 83 18.51 -1.49 2.81
N GLN A 84 17.77 -2.60 2.87
CA GLN A 84 18.25 -3.90 3.35
C GLN A 84 17.47 -5.02 2.67
N PHE A 85 18.17 -6.11 2.36
CA PHE A 85 17.55 -7.34 1.84
C PHE A 85 17.90 -8.54 2.70
N ARG A 86 16.94 -9.42 2.92
CA ARG A 86 17.14 -10.72 3.51
C ARG A 86 16.25 -11.78 2.84
N MET A 87 16.86 -12.93 2.51
CA MET A 87 16.11 -14.12 2.16
C MET A 87 15.76 -14.89 3.42
N LEU A 88 14.47 -14.90 3.79
CA LEU A 88 13.99 -15.64 4.95
C LEU A 88 13.79 -17.13 4.62
N ASN A 89 13.79 -17.97 5.65
CA ASN A 89 13.55 -19.41 5.54
C ASN A 89 14.56 -20.19 4.65
N LYS A 90 15.79 -19.72 4.52
CA LYS A 90 16.83 -20.40 3.72
C LYS A 90 17.03 -21.86 4.14
N SER A 91 16.96 -22.16 5.44
CA SER A 91 17.11 -23.52 5.98
C SER A 91 15.95 -24.47 5.65
N LYS A 92 14.84 -23.97 5.13
CA LYS A 92 13.61 -24.75 4.86
C LYS A 92 13.46 -25.16 3.39
N GLY A 93 14.47 -24.89 2.58
CA GLY A 93 14.49 -25.22 1.16
C GLY A 93 13.86 -24.15 0.25
N PRO A 94 14.15 -24.20 -1.08
CA PRO A 94 13.83 -23.17 -2.05
C PRO A 94 12.34 -22.79 -2.14
N ALA A 95 11.44 -23.76 -1.98
CA ALA A 95 9.99 -23.51 -2.00
C ALA A 95 9.52 -22.60 -0.85
N MET A 96 10.28 -22.52 0.24
CA MET A 96 9.97 -21.70 1.41
C MET A 96 10.78 -20.40 1.45
N TRP A 97 11.69 -20.20 0.54
CA TRP A 97 12.49 -18.97 0.48
C TRP A 97 11.58 -17.77 0.27
N SER A 98 11.72 -16.81 1.14
CA SER A 98 10.83 -15.66 1.19
C SER A 98 11.65 -14.37 1.18
N PRO A 99 11.78 -13.71 0.02
CA PRO A 99 12.51 -12.45 -0.04
C PRO A 99 11.82 -11.38 0.78
N ARG A 100 12.60 -10.60 1.51
CA ARG A 100 12.15 -9.44 2.28
C ARG A 100 13.13 -8.29 2.11
N ALA A 101 12.62 -7.12 1.79
CA ALA A 101 13.37 -5.87 1.78
C ALA A 101 12.84 -4.89 2.81
N GLN A 102 13.74 -4.19 3.50
CA GLN A 102 13.43 -2.92 4.14
C GLN A 102 13.63 -1.82 3.10
N ASN A 103 12.74 -0.85 3.05
CA ASN A 103 12.74 0.18 2.04
C ASN A 103 12.89 1.57 2.64
N ASP A 104 13.51 2.47 1.91
CA ASP A 104 13.35 3.89 2.16
C ASP A 104 11.90 4.28 1.87
N ARG A 105 11.20 4.70 2.91
CA ARG A 105 9.76 4.96 2.87
C ARG A 105 9.38 6.09 1.91
N MET A 106 10.20 7.13 1.86
CA MET A 106 9.94 8.28 1.00
C MET A 106 10.25 7.95 -0.45
N LEU A 107 11.40 7.30 -0.68
CA LEU A 107 11.80 6.86 -2.01
C LEU A 107 10.82 5.84 -2.59
N PHE A 108 10.31 4.91 -1.78
CA PHE A 108 9.29 3.94 -2.21
C PHE A 108 8.03 4.64 -2.74
N SER A 109 7.47 5.57 -1.96
CA SER A 109 6.26 6.31 -2.33
C SER A 109 6.49 7.20 -3.58
N SER A 110 7.59 7.94 -3.62
CA SER A 110 7.92 8.81 -4.77
C SER A 110 8.20 8.01 -6.05
N THR A 111 8.84 6.85 -5.93
CA THR A 111 9.08 5.96 -7.06
C THR A 111 7.77 5.40 -7.63
N TRP A 112 6.87 4.92 -6.78
CA TRP A 112 5.53 4.48 -7.19
C TRP A 112 4.78 5.58 -7.92
N ARG A 113 4.72 6.77 -7.33
CA ARG A 113 4.05 7.92 -7.95
C ARG A 113 4.63 8.24 -9.32
N SER A 114 5.96 8.34 -9.42
CA SER A 114 6.63 8.62 -10.68
C SER A 114 6.37 7.56 -11.76
N MET A 115 6.27 6.29 -11.37
CA MET A 115 5.94 5.21 -12.31
C MET A 115 4.50 5.33 -12.80
N LEU A 116 3.54 5.54 -11.92
CA LEU A 116 2.14 5.71 -12.30
C LEU A 116 1.90 6.95 -13.15
N GLU A 117 2.55 8.08 -12.86
CA GLU A 117 2.48 9.31 -13.67
C GLU A 117 3.03 9.11 -15.09
N LYS A 118 3.91 8.13 -15.28
CA LYS A 118 4.45 7.75 -16.60
C LYS A 118 3.67 6.63 -17.28
N THR A 119 2.75 5.99 -16.58
CA THR A 119 1.93 4.92 -17.14
C THR A 119 0.80 5.54 -17.97
N PRO A 120 0.74 5.28 -19.29
CA PRO A 120 -0.36 5.77 -20.12
C PRO A 120 -1.73 5.32 -19.57
N ASN A 121 -2.77 6.10 -19.84
CA ASN A 121 -4.17 5.80 -19.47
C ASN A 121 -4.46 5.80 -17.95
N VAL A 122 -3.59 6.33 -17.10
CA VAL A 122 -3.86 6.55 -15.67
C VAL A 122 -4.08 8.03 -15.43
N ASP A 123 -5.31 8.37 -15.03
CA ASP A 123 -5.66 9.69 -14.51
C ASP A 123 -5.74 9.65 -12.98
N PHE A 124 -5.46 10.78 -12.34
CA PHE A 124 -5.47 10.91 -10.87
C PHE A 124 -6.57 11.86 -10.43
N TYR A 125 -7.27 11.51 -9.36
CA TYR A 125 -8.27 12.38 -8.75
C TYR A 125 -8.10 12.42 -7.23
N GLN A 126 -7.94 13.62 -6.69
CA GLN A 126 -7.80 13.79 -5.24
C GLN A 126 -9.14 14.13 -4.61
N ASP A 127 -9.77 13.13 -4.05
CA ASP A 127 -10.96 13.25 -3.21
C ASP A 127 -11.21 11.93 -2.47
N MET A 128 -12.11 11.96 -1.50
CA MET A 128 -12.62 10.76 -0.85
C MET A 128 -13.81 10.23 -1.63
N VAL A 129 -13.85 8.92 -1.88
CA VAL A 129 -15.06 8.28 -2.40
C VAL A 129 -15.98 7.94 -1.22
N THR A 130 -17.21 8.43 -1.28
CA THR A 130 -18.22 8.26 -0.23
C THR A 130 -19.33 7.31 -0.61
N GLY A 131 -19.44 6.92 -1.87
CA GLY A 131 -20.47 6.00 -2.34
C GLY A 131 -20.21 5.47 -3.73
N LEU A 132 -20.96 4.44 -4.10
CA LEU A 132 -21.00 3.83 -5.42
C LEU A 132 -22.23 4.29 -6.17
N LEU A 133 -22.11 4.50 -7.47
CA LEU A 133 -23.24 4.63 -8.37
C LEU A 133 -23.70 3.23 -8.76
N ILE A 134 -24.92 2.87 -8.39
CA ILE A 134 -25.50 1.55 -8.69
C ILE A 134 -26.78 1.77 -9.48
N ASP A 135 -26.92 1.01 -10.55
CA ASP A 135 -28.13 0.93 -11.38
C ASP A 135 -28.58 -0.53 -11.41
N GLY A 136 -29.70 -0.81 -10.76
CA GLY A 136 -30.13 -2.17 -10.49
C GLY A 136 -29.10 -2.96 -9.69
N LYS A 137 -28.44 -3.93 -10.31
CA LYS A 137 -27.36 -4.75 -9.69
C LYS A 137 -25.96 -4.42 -10.26
N THR A 138 -25.84 -3.33 -11.02
CA THR A 138 -24.61 -3.00 -11.73
C THR A 138 -24.00 -1.73 -11.15
N VAL A 139 -22.72 -1.78 -10.78
CA VAL A 139 -21.94 -0.60 -10.45
C VAL A 139 -21.65 0.19 -11.73
N THR A 140 -21.94 1.49 -11.72
CA THR A 140 -21.78 2.39 -12.89
C THR A 140 -20.84 3.56 -12.60
N GLY A 141 -20.19 3.58 -11.43
CA GLY A 141 -19.23 4.61 -11.04
C GLY A 141 -19.18 4.87 -9.54
N VAL A 142 -18.70 6.04 -9.19
CA VAL A 142 -18.50 6.46 -7.79
C VAL A 142 -19.08 7.85 -7.53
N ILE A 143 -19.33 8.14 -6.24
CA ILE A 143 -19.67 9.47 -5.70
C ILE A 143 -18.50 9.90 -4.83
N THR A 144 -18.01 11.13 -5.03
CA THR A 144 -16.90 11.68 -4.26
C THR A 144 -17.40 12.56 -3.11
N GLY A 145 -16.50 12.91 -2.19
CA GLY A 145 -16.78 13.76 -1.05
C GLY A 145 -17.27 15.16 -1.43
N MET A 146 -16.82 15.69 -2.57
CA MET A 146 -17.30 16.95 -3.14
C MET A 146 -18.63 16.81 -3.91
N GLY A 147 -19.23 15.60 -3.93
CA GLY A 147 -20.50 15.33 -4.61
C GLY A 147 -20.38 15.03 -6.11
N ASN A 148 -19.17 14.92 -6.66
CA ASN A 148 -18.98 14.58 -8.06
C ASN A 148 -19.38 13.12 -8.32
N ARG A 149 -20.11 12.91 -9.41
CA ARG A 149 -20.54 11.58 -9.89
C ARG A 149 -19.71 11.20 -11.10
N ILE A 150 -18.77 10.29 -10.93
CA ILE A 150 -17.84 9.88 -11.97
C ILE A 150 -18.24 8.49 -12.46
N LYS A 151 -18.47 8.36 -13.76
CA LYS A 151 -18.93 7.11 -14.40
C LYS A 151 -17.77 6.20 -14.76
N SER A 152 -17.98 4.89 -14.61
CA SER A 152 -17.07 3.85 -15.08
C SER A 152 -17.80 2.54 -15.34
N ARG A 153 -17.18 1.66 -16.12
CA ARG A 153 -17.68 0.31 -16.36
C ARG A 153 -17.48 -0.63 -15.19
N SER A 154 -16.45 -0.36 -14.37
CA SER A 154 -16.11 -1.15 -13.17
C SER A 154 -15.43 -0.31 -12.11
N VAL A 155 -15.50 -0.77 -10.87
CA VAL A 155 -14.87 -0.12 -9.71
C VAL A 155 -14.11 -1.16 -8.90
N VAL A 156 -12.85 -0.87 -8.56
CA VAL A 156 -12.04 -1.66 -7.65
C VAL A 156 -11.83 -0.90 -6.35
N LEU A 157 -12.28 -1.48 -5.25
CA LEU A 157 -12.15 -0.89 -3.92
C LEU A 157 -10.88 -1.41 -3.23
N THR A 158 -9.94 -0.53 -2.92
CA THR A 158 -8.68 -0.85 -2.23
C THR A 158 -8.48 0.05 -1.01
N ASN A 159 -9.52 0.23 -0.24
CA ASN A 159 -9.61 1.21 0.84
C ASN A 159 -8.67 0.95 2.04
N GLY A 160 -8.03 -0.22 2.12
CA GLY A 160 -7.08 -0.57 3.17
C GLY A 160 -7.69 -0.44 4.57
N THR A 161 -7.10 0.39 5.42
CA THR A 161 -7.54 0.61 6.81
C THR A 161 -8.51 1.77 6.97
N PHE A 162 -9.02 2.36 5.88
CA PHE A 162 -9.75 3.62 5.93
C PHE A 162 -11.27 3.45 6.07
N LEU A 163 -11.88 2.36 5.55
CA LEU A 163 -13.34 2.16 5.66
C LEU A 163 -13.77 2.04 7.12
N ASN A 164 -14.49 3.07 7.60
CA ASN A 164 -14.89 3.21 9.00
C ASN A 164 -13.73 2.95 9.97
N GLY A 165 -12.51 3.36 9.58
CA GLY A 165 -11.29 3.11 10.33
C GLY A 165 -11.33 3.69 11.74
N ILE A 166 -10.79 2.95 12.70
CA ILE A 166 -10.61 3.41 14.09
C ILE A 166 -9.18 3.19 14.48
N ILE A 167 -8.53 4.24 14.97
CA ILE A 167 -7.16 4.21 15.48
C ILE A 167 -7.23 4.05 17.00
N HIS A 168 -6.42 3.14 17.53
CA HIS A 168 -6.24 2.92 18.95
C HIS A 168 -4.81 3.29 19.34
N ILE A 169 -4.66 4.18 20.33
CA ILE A 169 -3.36 4.55 20.89
C ILE A 169 -3.51 4.58 22.41
N GLY A 170 -2.99 3.56 23.09
CA GLY A 170 -3.27 3.33 24.50
C GLY A 170 -4.80 3.23 24.69
N GLU A 171 -5.32 4.00 25.62
CA GLU A 171 -6.77 4.03 25.93
C GLU A 171 -7.59 4.88 24.95
N LYS A 172 -6.93 5.72 24.12
CA LYS A 172 -7.63 6.63 23.21
C LYS A 172 -8.07 5.93 21.94
N LYS A 173 -9.31 6.22 21.52
CA LYS A 173 -9.91 5.72 20.28
C LYS A 173 -10.48 6.89 19.49
N PHE A 174 -10.17 6.96 18.20
CA PHE A 174 -10.70 8.01 17.33
C PHE A 174 -10.80 7.53 15.89
N GLY A 175 -11.68 8.16 15.10
CA GLY A 175 -11.88 7.82 13.69
C GLY A 175 -10.67 8.21 12.84
N GLY A 176 -10.22 7.29 11.99
CA GLY A 176 -9.12 7.52 11.06
C GLY A 176 -8.63 6.22 10.45
N GLY A 177 -8.09 6.31 9.25
CA GLY A 177 -7.43 5.15 8.59
C GLY A 177 -5.92 5.14 8.81
N ARG A 178 -5.36 6.33 9.07
CA ARG A 178 -3.97 6.58 9.40
C ARG A 178 -3.90 7.82 10.29
N MET A 179 -2.81 7.98 11.06
CA MET A 179 -2.61 9.15 11.91
C MET A 179 -2.79 10.45 11.11
N ALA A 180 -3.59 11.38 11.64
CA ALA A 180 -3.97 12.66 11.06
C ALA A 180 -4.79 12.56 9.74
N GLU A 181 -5.24 11.38 9.34
CA GLU A 181 -6.11 11.21 8.17
C GLU A 181 -7.48 10.66 8.56
N LYS A 182 -8.54 11.25 8.01
CA LYS A 182 -9.92 10.88 8.33
C LYS A 182 -10.25 9.46 7.84
N ALA A 183 -11.19 8.81 8.51
CA ALA A 183 -11.79 7.58 8.01
C ALA A 183 -12.66 7.87 6.77
N ALA A 184 -12.71 6.91 5.85
CA ALA A 184 -13.68 6.91 4.76
C ALA A 184 -14.98 6.25 5.25
N THR A 185 -16.09 6.95 5.05
CA THR A 185 -17.44 6.49 5.48
C THR A 185 -18.39 6.46 4.29
N GLY A 186 -19.50 5.73 4.41
CA GLY A 186 -20.55 5.64 3.40
C GLY A 186 -20.49 4.35 2.57
N ILE A 187 -19.31 3.93 2.10
CA ILE A 187 -19.18 2.74 1.25
C ILE A 187 -19.53 1.45 2.02
N THR A 188 -19.09 1.31 3.26
CA THR A 188 -19.37 0.09 4.05
C THR A 188 -20.87 -0.07 4.27
N GLU A 189 -21.55 1.01 4.59
CA GLU A 189 -23.00 1.04 4.81
C GLU A 189 -23.73 0.65 3.52
N GLN A 190 -23.33 1.22 2.40
CA GLN A 190 -23.89 0.91 1.09
C GLN A 190 -23.69 -0.56 0.73
N LEU A 191 -22.47 -1.10 0.90
CA LEU A 191 -22.19 -2.51 0.63
C LEU A 191 -23.06 -3.44 1.48
N ARG A 192 -23.29 -3.09 2.76
CA ARG A 192 -24.21 -3.86 3.61
C ARG A 192 -25.66 -3.84 3.10
N THR A 193 -26.11 -2.69 2.61
CA THR A 193 -27.45 -2.57 2.01
C THR A 193 -27.57 -3.44 0.75
N GLU A 194 -26.48 -3.61 0.02
CA GLU A 194 -26.42 -4.52 -1.15
C GLU A 194 -26.22 -6.01 -0.76
N GLY A 195 -26.23 -6.34 0.53
CA GLY A 195 -26.16 -7.71 1.03
C GLY A 195 -24.75 -8.25 1.30
N PHE A 196 -23.70 -7.40 1.25
CA PHE A 196 -22.35 -7.82 1.60
C PHE A 196 -22.15 -7.84 3.13
N GLU A 197 -21.63 -8.93 3.65
CA GLU A 197 -21.20 -8.99 5.04
C GLU A 197 -19.90 -8.23 5.23
N SER A 198 -19.78 -7.52 6.35
CA SER A 198 -18.56 -6.81 6.69
C SER A 198 -18.21 -6.95 8.16
N ASN A 199 -16.93 -7.21 8.42
CA ASN A 199 -16.37 -7.32 9.75
C ASN A 199 -15.15 -6.43 9.93
N ARG A 200 -14.72 -6.26 11.18
CA ARG A 200 -13.51 -5.50 11.51
C ARG A 200 -12.32 -6.43 11.71
N LEU A 201 -11.20 -6.06 11.11
CA LEU A 201 -9.90 -6.67 11.36
C LEU A 201 -9.00 -5.65 12.08
N LYS A 202 -8.15 -6.15 12.97
CA LYS A 202 -7.13 -5.33 13.65
C LYS A 202 -5.81 -5.43 12.89
N THR A 203 -5.16 -4.30 12.68
CA THR A 203 -3.75 -4.23 12.26
C THR A 203 -2.91 -3.62 13.38
N GLY A 204 -1.64 -4.01 13.48
CA GLY A 204 -0.69 -3.42 14.42
C GLY A 204 0.33 -2.56 13.68
N THR A 205 0.61 -1.37 14.22
CA THR A 205 1.71 -0.53 13.75
C THR A 205 2.77 -0.46 14.83
N PRO A 206 4.04 -0.81 14.56
CA PRO A 206 5.09 -0.71 15.56
C PRO A 206 5.35 0.77 15.91
N PRO A 207 5.83 1.07 17.13
CA PRO A 207 6.19 2.42 17.53
C PRO A 207 7.31 2.96 16.63
N ARG A 208 7.32 4.27 16.45
CA ARG A 208 8.42 4.99 15.79
C ARG A 208 9.31 5.56 16.90
N ILE A 209 10.55 5.10 16.92
CA ILE A 209 11.53 5.49 17.93
C ILE A 209 12.57 6.39 17.26
N ASP A 210 12.98 7.46 17.94
CA ASP A 210 14.11 8.27 17.49
C ASP A 210 15.39 7.44 17.61
N GLY A 211 16.01 7.10 16.49
CA GLY A 211 17.23 6.29 16.46
C GLY A 211 18.42 6.90 17.25
N ARG A 212 18.40 8.21 17.48
CA ARG A 212 19.42 8.89 18.30
C ARG A 212 19.27 8.60 19.78
N SER A 213 18.09 8.13 20.21
CA SER A 213 17.80 7.75 21.60
C SER A 213 18.10 6.28 21.92
N LEU A 214 18.56 5.51 20.92
CA LEU A 214 18.82 4.09 21.08
C LEU A 214 20.29 3.82 21.44
N ASP A 215 20.49 2.92 22.38
CA ASP A 215 21.81 2.40 22.72
C ASP A 215 22.07 1.12 21.91
N TYR A 216 22.65 1.29 20.74
CA TYR A 216 22.94 0.17 19.83
C TYR A 216 23.95 -0.82 20.38
N SER A 217 24.77 -0.43 21.40
CA SER A 217 25.71 -1.35 22.04
C SER A 217 25.04 -2.49 22.81
N LYS A 218 23.75 -2.32 23.14
CA LYS A 218 22.91 -3.32 23.85
C LYS A 218 22.05 -4.15 22.90
N MET A 219 22.24 -4.01 21.61
CA MET A 219 21.42 -4.67 20.58
C MET A 219 22.29 -5.56 19.71
N GLU A 220 21.70 -6.61 19.17
CA GLU A 220 22.34 -7.48 18.21
C GLU A 220 22.18 -6.91 16.79
N GLU A 221 23.30 -6.68 16.10
CA GLU A 221 23.27 -6.23 14.72
C GLU A 221 22.79 -7.35 13.79
N GLN A 222 21.83 -7.03 12.94
CA GLN A 222 21.33 -7.93 11.90
C GLN A 222 21.58 -7.31 10.53
N PRO A 223 22.71 -7.60 9.87
CA PRO A 223 23.02 -7.12 8.53
C PRO A 223 22.07 -7.71 7.48
N GLY A 224 22.03 -7.08 6.32
CA GLY A 224 21.45 -7.67 5.12
C GLY A 224 22.26 -8.85 4.60
N ASP A 225 21.67 -9.61 3.67
CA ASP A 225 22.39 -10.67 2.98
C ASP A 225 23.53 -10.06 2.15
N GLU A 226 24.72 -10.69 2.13
CA GLU A 226 25.89 -10.22 1.37
C GLU A 226 25.61 -10.16 -0.15
N ASN A 227 24.81 -11.11 -0.63
CA ASN A 227 24.40 -11.20 -2.03
C ASN A 227 22.89 -11.02 -2.13
N PRO A 228 22.38 -9.78 -2.12
CA PRO A 228 20.96 -9.51 -2.28
C PRO A 228 20.50 -9.91 -3.68
N VAL A 229 19.27 -10.38 -3.77
CA VAL A 229 18.62 -10.71 -5.04
C VAL A 229 17.50 -9.72 -5.32
N SER A 230 17.30 -9.39 -6.59
CA SER A 230 16.21 -8.55 -7.02
C SER A 230 14.85 -9.20 -6.76
N PHE A 231 13.86 -8.39 -6.36
CA PHE A 231 12.46 -8.80 -6.37
C PHE A 231 11.95 -8.90 -7.80
N SER A 232 12.35 -7.95 -8.64
CA SER A 232 11.94 -7.92 -10.04
C SER A 232 12.76 -8.88 -10.90
N TYR A 233 12.09 -9.54 -11.83
CA TYR A 233 12.73 -10.33 -12.88
C TYR A 233 13.43 -9.46 -13.94
N LEU A 234 13.23 -8.13 -13.90
CA LEU A 234 13.90 -7.19 -14.80
C LEU A 234 15.35 -6.86 -14.39
N ASN A 235 15.89 -7.52 -13.37
CA ASN A 235 17.27 -7.31 -12.89
C ASN A 235 17.59 -5.82 -12.61
N ILE A 236 16.75 -5.18 -11.82
CA ILE A 236 16.95 -3.79 -11.42
C ILE A 236 18.24 -3.67 -10.60
N PRO A 237 19.11 -2.69 -10.87
CA PRO A 237 20.30 -2.46 -10.06
C PRO A 237 19.98 -2.25 -8.59
N LEU A 238 20.62 -3.03 -7.71
CA LEU A 238 20.40 -2.98 -6.28
C LEU A 238 21.39 -2.04 -5.59
N PRO A 239 21.05 -1.47 -4.43
CA PRO A 239 21.97 -0.66 -3.62
C PRO A 239 23.22 -1.46 -3.23
N THR A 240 24.39 -0.88 -3.42
CA THR A 240 25.68 -1.48 -3.06
C THR A 240 25.94 -1.47 -1.56
N LYS A 241 25.30 -0.57 -0.82
CA LYS A 241 25.42 -0.45 0.64
C LYS A 241 24.07 -0.69 1.28
N GLN A 242 24.03 -1.63 2.21
CA GLN A 242 22.84 -1.94 2.99
C GLN A 242 22.95 -1.36 4.41
N LYS A 243 21.79 -1.07 5.01
CA LYS A 243 21.67 -0.71 6.43
C LYS A 243 21.36 -1.96 7.23
N SER A 244 21.92 -2.07 8.44
CA SER A 244 21.57 -3.14 9.37
C SER A 244 20.24 -2.85 10.07
N CYS A 245 19.51 -3.91 10.40
CA CYS A 245 18.50 -3.90 11.46
C CYS A 245 19.15 -4.23 12.78
N TRP A 246 18.47 -3.93 13.87
CA TRP A 246 18.95 -4.17 15.23
C TRP A 246 17.90 -4.94 16.02
N ILE A 247 18.32 -6.00 16.68
CA ILE A 247 17.44 -6.89 17.45
C ILE A 247 17.58 -6.55 18.91
N THR A 248 16.44 -6.42 19.59
CA THR A 248 16.32 -6.38 21.03
C THR A 248 15.25 -7.35 21.47
N TYR A 249 15.26 -7.71 22.74
CA TYR A 249 14.34 -8.71 23.28
C TYR A 249 13.41 -8.07 24.30
N THR A 250 12.19 -8.57 24.35
CA THR A 250 11.25 -8.24 25.42
C THR A 250 11.63 -8.96 26.72
N ASN A 251 11.15 -8.47 27.84
CA ASN A 251 11.35 -9.07 29.15
C ASN A 251 10.02 -9.10 29.91
N GLN A 252 10.03 -9.70 31.12
CA GLN A 252 8.84 -9.85 31.92
C GLN A 252 8.15 -8.51 32.22
N THR A 253 8.93 -7.46 32.50
CA THR A 253 8.38 -6.12 32.76
C THR A 253 7.61 -5.58 31.56
N VAL A 254 8.16 -5.72 30.35
CA VAL A 254 7.46 -5.32 29.11
C VAL A 254 6.16 -6.10 28.93
N HIS A 255 6.18 -7.41 29.19
CA HIS A 255 4.99 -8.25 29.08
C HIS A 255 3.90 -7.91 30.11
N HIS A 256 4.27 -7.38 31.27
CA HIS A 256 3.29 -6.92 32.27
C HIS A 256 2.65 -5.57 31.91
N ILE A 257 3.35 -4.74 31.12
CA ILE A 257 2.83 -3.43 30.68
C ILE A 257 1.83 -3.60 29.51
N LEU A 258 2.04 -4.61 28.67
CA LEU A 258 1.22 -4.90 27.50
C LEU A 258 0.02 -5.78 27.81
#